data_006bc7900d7b7ab8f35c64db84e9b76c
#
_entry.id   006bc7900d7b7ab8f35c64db84e9b76c
#
_cell.length_a   1.000
_cell.length_b   1.000
_cell.length_c   1.000
_cell.angle_alpha   90.00
_cell.angle_beta   90.00
_cell.angle_gamma   90.00
#
_symmetry.space_group_name_H-M   'P 1'
#
loop_
_entity.id
_entity.type
_entity.pdbx_description
1 polymer ?
#
loop_
_entity_poly.entity_id
_entity_poly.type
_entity_poly.pdbx_seq_one_letter_code
_entity_poly.pdbx_strand_id
1 'polypeptide(L)'
;MKRYMKNRSWLGFFLAMCLGLVSCDKFLQENPKDKLPEDDVYNTISEVYLNAVASLYTYVGGYSDSQGMQGTGRGVYDLNTFTSDEAIIPTRGGDWYDGGFWQGLYLHDWGVENDAIQATWEYLYKVVMLSNKSLERIDKFAETHSDAALPAYRAEVQAMRAMYYYYLMDLFGRIPLVQSSSVAMKEVVQSERKTVFEFVFKELQEAAPLLSDAHSNQSGPYYGRITRPVVTFLLAKLALNSEVYTDNDWTDGQRPDGKNIKFSVNGNELNAWETVIYYCDQLKALGYNELEPKYETNFSIFNESSIENIFTIPMNKTLYTNQMQYLFRSRHYNHAKAYGLSGENGPSATIEALQTFGYETAEQDPRFDICYFAGVVHDLKGNIIKLDDGTVLEYLPWKVALDITDTPHEQTAGARMKKYEVDPTATKDGKLMENDIVLFRYADALLMKSEAKVRNGASGDEELNEVRSRVNASSRTATLENILAERQLELAWEGWRRQDLVRFGKFTRAYSSRPQLPDEGNGYTTVFPIPEKIRVMNTKLKQNPGY
;
A
#
# COMPACT_ATOMS: atom_id res chain seq x y z
N MET A 1 5.12 -20.26 -89.45
CA MET A 1 4.14 -19.32 -88.79
C MET A 1 3.68 -19.79 -87.40
N LYS A 2 4.38 -20.68 -86.68
CA LYS A 2 4.03 -21.18 -85.34
C LYS A 2 4.99 -20.81 -84.17
N ARG A 3 6.02 -20.00 -84.45
CA ARG A 3 7.03 -19.66 -83.40
C ARG A 3 6.89 -18.23 -82.84
N TYR A 4 6.05 -17.36 -83.43
CA TYR A 4 5.86 -15.97 -82.98
C TYR A 4 4.70 -15.78 -81.98
N MET A 5 3.85 -16.77 -81.79
CA MET A 5 2.70 -16.67 -80.87
C MET A 5 3.04 -17.09 -79.43
N LYS A 6 4.15 -17.83 -79.17
CA LYS A 6 4.49 -18.30 -77.82
C LYS A 6 5.14 -17.19 -76.95
N ASN A 7 5.75 -16.18 -77.54
CA ASN A 7 6.38 -15.11 -76.78
C ASN A 7 5.45 -13.99 -76.34
N ARG A 8 4.29 -13.84 -76.97
CA ARG A 8 3.31 -12.80 -76.58
C ARG A 8 2.47 -13.16 -75.37
N SER A 9 2.25 -14.43 -75.13
CA SER A 9 1.51 -14.92 -73.96
C SER A 9 2.36 -14.83 -72.68
N TRP A 10 3.68 -14.97 -72.74
CA TRP A 10 4.61 -14.80 -71.61
C TRP A 10 4.81 -13.35 -71.19
N LEU A 11 4.81 -12.41 -72.15
CA LEU A 11 4.85 -10.98 -71.82
C LEU A 11 3.60 -10.47 -71.15
N GLY A 12 2.42 -10.99 -71.55
CA GLY A 12 1.15 -10.67 -70.93
C GLY A 12 1.02 -11.22 -69.50
N PHE A 13 1.60 -12.41 -69.24
CA PHE A 13 1.61 -13.03 -67.90
C PHE A 13 2.59 -12.30 -66.96
N PHE A 14 3.74 -11.83 -67.48
CA PHE A 14 4.70 -11.05 -66.69
C PHE A 14 4.18 -9.64 -66.39
N LEU A 15 3.47 -9.01 -67.31
CA LEU A 15 2.86 -7.69 -67.11
C LEU A 15 1.66 -7.75 -66.14
N ALA A 16 0.87 -8.85 -66.14
CA ALA A 16 -0.18 -9.09 -65.18
C ALA A 16 0.36 -9.43 -63.79
N MET A 17 1.52 -10.08 -63.68
CA MET A 17 2.19 -10.40 -62.42
C MET A 17 2.85 -9.17 -61.77
N CYS A 18 3.33 -8.20 -62.56
CA CYS A 18 3.87 -6.94 -62.07
C CYS A 18 2.80 -5.93 -61.64
N LEU A 19 1.57 -6.03 -62.16
CA LEU A 19 0.43 -5.21 -61.72
C LEU A 19 -0.21 -5.72 -60.41
N GLY A 20 0.04 -6.98 -60.01
CA GLY A 20 -0.40 -7.56 -58.76
C GLY A 20 0.45 -7.22 -57.52
N LEU A 21 1.64 -6.57 -57.72
CA LEU A 21 2.55 -6.22 -56.66
C LEU A 21 2.44 -4.75 -56.15
N VAL A 22 1.50 -3.96 -56.69
CA VAL A 22 1.09 -2.71 -56.07
C VAL A 22 0.02 -3.05 -55.05
N SER A 23 0.43 -3.76 -54.01
CA SER A 23 -0.39 -3.97 -52.83
C SER A 23 -0.59 -2.60 -52.14
N CYS A 24 -1.80 -2.20 -52.03
CA CYS A 24 -2.18 -1.03 -51.28
C CYS A 24 -1.76 -1.21 -49.83
N ASP A 25 -0.65 -0.63 -49.41
CA ASP A 25 -0.26 -0.52 -47.99
C ASP A 25 -1.35 0.10 -47.12
N LYS A 26 -2.29 0.85 -47.74
CA LYS A 26 -3.48 1.40 -47.06
C LYS A 26 -4.60 0.38 -46.78
N PHE A 27 -4.57 -0.83 -47.38
CA PHE A 27 -5.59 -1.84 -47.14
C PHE A 27 -5.25 -2.77 -45.99
N LEU A 28 -4.00 -2.75 -45.50
CA LEU A 28 -3.52 -3.49 -44.34
C LEU A 28 -3.44 -2.64 -43.05
N GLN A 29 -3.77 -1.36 -43.12
CA GLN A 29 -4.02 -0.57 -41.93
C GLN A 29 -5.45 -0.90 -41.45
N GLU A 30 -5.55 -1.88 -40.56
CA GLU A 30 -6.75 -2.04 -39.74
C GLU A 30 -6.94 -0.75 -38.92
N ASN A 31 -7.86 0.10 -39.35
CA ASN A 31 -8.45 1.12 -38.49
C ASN A 31 -9.65 0.46 -37.79
N PRO A 32 -9.47 -0.12 -36.60
CA PRO A 32 -10.59 -0.67 -35.87
C PRO A 32 -11.55 0.47 -35.57
N LYS A 33 -12.77 0.38 -36.12
CA LYS A 33 -13.82 1.42 -35.96
C LYS A 33 -14.37 1.50 -34.52
N ASP A 34 -13.96 0.57 -33.68
CA ASP A 34 -14.33 0.39 -32.28
C ASP A 34 -13.23 0.83 -31.30
N LYS A 35 -12.07 1.32 -31.77
CA LYS A 35 -11.03 1.93 -30.95
C LYS A 35 -10.70 3.30 -31.49
N LEU A 36 -10.85 4.31 -30.65
CA LEU A 36 -10.32 5.65 -30.95
C LEU A 36 -8.80 5.57 -31.08
N PRO A 37 -8.20 6.19 -32.13
CA PRO A 37 -6.74 6.36 -32.17
C PRO A 37 -6.24 6.99 -30.87
N GLU A 38 -5.10 6.55 -30.37
CA GLU A 38 -4.58 7.00 -29.09
C GLU A 38 -4.37 8.53 -29.05
N ASP A 39 -4.02 9.13 -30.19
CA ASP A 39 -3.84 10.57 -30.29
C ASP A 39 -5.19 11.34 -30.20
N ASP A 40 -6.33 10.71 -30.53
CA ASP A 40 -7.66 11.35 -30.51
C ASP A 40 -8.26 11.44 -29.10
N VAL A 41 -7.62 10.87 -28.06
CA VAL A 41 -8.08 10.92 -26.67
C VAL A 41 -7.28 11.89 -25.78
N TYR A 42 -6.44 12.74 -26.39
CA TYR A 42 -5.60 13.75 -25.71
C TYR A 42 -5.64 15.11 -26.43
N ASN A 43 -6.80 15.52 -26.95
CA ASN A 43 -6.95 16.76 -27.74
C ASN A 43 -7.23 18.00 -26.87
N THR A 44 -7.68 17.81 -25.64
CA THR A 44 -8.04 18.88 -24.70
C THR A 44 -7.40 18.66 -23.34
N ILE A 45 -7.22 19.73 -22.57
CA ILE A 45 -6.71 19.65 -21.20
C ILE A 45 -7.58 18.74 -20.30
N SER A 46 -8.90 18.72 -20.52
CA SER A 46 -9.81 17.84 -19.79
C SER A 46 -9.59 16.37 -20.12
N GLU A 47 -9.35 16.04 -21.39
CA GLU A 47 -9.01 14.67 -21.80
C GLU A 47 -7.65 14.24 -21.27
N VAL A 48 -6.64 15.14 -21.27
CA VAL A 48 -5.35 14.89 -20.63
C VAL A 48 -5.56 14.56 -19.15
N TYR A 49 -6.34 15.35 -18.42
CA TYR A 49 -6.64 15.06 -17.02
C TYR A 49 -7.32 13.69 -16.85
N LEU A 50 -8.38 13.42 -17.58
CA LEU A 50 -9.15 12.18 -17.42
C LEU A 50 -8.32 10.93 -17.77
N ASN A 51 -7.57 10.98 -18.88
CA ASN A 51 -6.91 9.81 -19.43
C ASN A 51 -5.49 9.60 -18.88
N ALA A 52 -4.75 10.67 -18.52
CA ALA A 52 -3.38 10.56 -18.03
C ALA A 52 -3.28 10.67 -16.50
N VAL A 53 -4.22 11.36 -15.82
CA VAL A 53 -4.15 11.58 -14.38
C VAL A 53 -5.21 10.78 -13.64
N ALA A 54 -6.49 11.08 -13.88
CA ALA A 54 -7.60 10.51 -13.13
C ALA A 54 -7.68 8.97 -13.26
N SER A 55 -7.36 8.43 -14.44
CA SER A 55 -7.37 6.99 -14.70
C SER A 55 -6.42 6.21 -13.78
N LEU A 56 -5.32 6.81 -13.29
CA LEU A 56 -4.36 6.16 -12.40
C LEU A 56 -4.94 5.91 -11.00
N TYR A 57 -5.83 6.76 -10.54
CA TYR A 57 -6.43 6.63 -9.21
C TYR A 57 -7.35 5.41 -9.07
N THR A 58 -7.85 4.85 -10.18
CA THR A 58 -8.63 3.60 -10.17
C THR A 58 -7.82 2.41 -9.65
N TYR A 59 -6.49 2.52 -9.67
CA TYR A 59 -5.58 1.48 -9.17
C TYR A 59 -5.20 1.65 -7.70
N VAL A 60 -5.41 2.82 -7.08
CA VAL A 60 -4.98 3.04 -5.68
C VAL A 60 -5.81 2.21 -4.73
N GLY A 61 -7.13 2.25 -4.84
CA GLY A 61 -8.05 1.43 -4.03
C GLY A 61 -8.13 -0.01 -4.49
N GLY A 62 -8.25 -0.19 -5.81
CA GLY A 62 -8.42 -1.51 -6.43
C GLY A 62 -9.80 -2.13 -6.21
N TYR A 63 -10.07 -3.25 -6.88
CA TYR A 63 -11.37 -3.93 -6.84
C TYR A 63 -11.25 -5.47 -6.84
N SER A 64 -10.05 -6.01 -6.94
CA SER A 64 -9.77 -7.45 -6.91
C SER A 64 -8.48 -7.72 -6.13
N ASP A 65 -8.29 -8.96 -5.73
CA ASP A 65 -7.13 -9.40 -4.97
C ASP A 65 -5.81 -8.97 -5.63
N SER A 66 -4.87 -8.55 -4.81
CA SER A 66 -3.54 -8.04 -5.19
C SER A 66 -3.54 -6.80 -6.10
N GLN A 67 -4.67 -6.15 -6.31
CA GLN A 67 -4.82 -5.02 -7.25
C GLN A 67 -5.23 -3.71 -6.53
N GLY A 68 -4.56 -3.37 -5.43
CA GLY A 68 -4.80 -2.15 -4.66
C GLY A 68 -3.77 -1.97 -3.56
N MET A 69 -3.66 -0.74 -3.02
CA MET A 69 -2.76 -0.43 -1.90
C MET A 69 -3.29 -0.99 -0.58
N GLN A 70 -4.58 -0.83 -0.34
CA GLN A 70 -5.32 -1.39 0.80
C GLN A 70 -6.71 -1.81 0.34
N GLY A 71 -7.42 -2.51 1.22
CA GLY A 71 -8.80 -2.91 0.97
C GLY A 71 -8.97 -4.18 0.16
N THR A 72 -8.00 -4.59 -0.64
CA THR A 72 -8.01 -5.86 -1.38
C THR A 72 -7.18 -6.93 -0.66
N GLY A 73 -7.57 -8.20 -0.80
CA GLY A 73 -6.84 -9.33 -0.22
C GLY A 73 -5.58 -9.70 -0.99
N ARG A 74 -4.68 -10.43 -0.33
CA ARG A 74 -3.47 -11.05 -0.93
C ARG A 74 -2.56 -10.06 -1.65
N GLY A 75 -2.50 -8.81 -1.19
CA GLY A 75 -1.73 -7.74 -1.81
C GLY A 75 -0.88 -6.96 -0.80
N VAL A 76 -0.62 -5.70 -1.11
CA VAL A 76 0.26 -4.81 -0.32
C VAL A 76 -0.11 -4.78 1.16
N TYR A 77 -1.41 -4.66 1.48
CA TYR A 77 -1.88 -4.62 2.86
C TYR A 77 -1.57 -5.92 3.62
N ASP A 78 -1.92 -7.07 3.04
CA ASP A 78 -1.72 -8.38 3.68
C ASP A 78 -0.24 -8.69 3.89
N LEU A 79 0.61 -8.35 2.90
CA LEU A 79 2.07 -8.51 3.01
C LEU A 79 2.68 -7.63 4.11
N ASN A 80 2.08 -6.48 4.43
CA ASN A 80 2.55 -5.60 5.51
C ASN A 80 1.95 -5.92 6.89
N THR A 81 0.77 -6.55 6.93
CA THR A 81 0.03 -6.81 8.16
C THR A 81 0.29 -8.21 8.70
N PHE A 82 0.08 -9.26 7.87
CA PHE A 82 0.11 -10.65 8.33
C PHE A 82 1.51 -11.29 8.35
N THR A 83 2.53 -10.55 7.99
CA THR A 83 3.94 -10.90 8.21
C THR A 83 4.51 -10.30 9.50
N SER A 84 3.70 -9.56 10.25
CA SER A 84 4.13 -8.82 11.44
C SER A 84 3.59 -9.44 12.74
N ASP A 85 3.99 -8.86 13.86
CA ASP A 85 3.48 -9.21 15.20
C ASP A 85 2.14 -8.53 15.51
N GLU A 86 1.43 -7.98 14.52
CA GLU A 86 0.16 -7.28 14.69
C GLU A 86 -1.04 -8.21 14.55
N ALA A 87 -1.08 -8.98 13.47
CA ALA A 87 -2.24 -9.77 13.11
C ALA A 87 -1.88 -11.13 12.51
N ILE A 88 -2.77 -12.10 12.69
CA ILE A 88 -2.65 -13.46 12.23
C ILE A 88 -3.98 -13.91 11.62
N ILE A 89 -3.92 -14.79 10.63
CA ILE A 89 -5.10 -15.52 10.12
C ILE A 89 -4.95 -16.98 10.50
N PRO A 90 -5.64 -17.45 11.55
CA PRO A 90 -5.60 -18.84 11.99
C PRO A 90 -6.27 -19.78 10.98
N THR A 91 -5.76 -20.99 10.87
CA THR A 91 -6.53 -22.11 10.30
C THR A 91 -7.65 -22.49 11.27
N ARG A 92 -8.90 -22.57 10.77
CA ARG A 92 -10.11 -22.86 11.55
C ARG A 92 -10.86 -24.02 10.89
N GLY A 93 -10.47 -25.25 11.20
CA GLY A 93 -11.02 -26.43 10.53
C GLY A 93 -10.71 -26.41 9.04
N GLY A 94 -11.75 -26.33 8.19
CA GLY A 94 -11.59 -26.19 6.74
C GLY A 94 -11.33 -24.77 6.24
N ASP A 95 -11.51 -23.76 7.10
CA ASP A 95 -11.40 -22.35 6.72
C ASP A 95 -9.97 -21.83 6.89
N TRP A 96 -9.56 -20.93 5.97
CA TRP A 96 -8.31 -20.17 6.02
C TRP A 96 -7.02 -20.99 5.97
N TYR A 97 -7.08 -22.26 5.58
CA TYR A 97 -5.88 -23.02 5.28
C TYR A 97 -5.23 -22.53 3.96
N ASP A 98 -6.05 -22.41 2.90
CA ASP A 98 -5.63 -21.88 1.58
C ASP A 98 -4.27 -22.43 1.09
N GLY A 99 -4.02 -23.73 1.30
CA GLY A 99 -2.75 -24.36 0.95
C GLY A 99 -1.56 -23.92 1.84
N GLY A 100 -1.83 -23.37 3.02
CA GLY A 100 -0.80 -22.86 3.94
C GLY A 100 -0.38 -21.41 3.68
N PHE A 101 -1.09 -20.69 2.80
CA PHE A 101 -0.71 -19.33 2.39
C PHE A 101 -0.59 -18.36 3.58
N TRP A 102 -1.63 -18.29 4.43
CA TRP A 102 -1.67 -17.36 5.55
C TRP A 102 -0.67 -17.71 6.65
N GLN A 103 -0.50 -19.02 6.90
CA GLN A 103 0.50 -19.55 7.83
C GLN A 103 1.91 -19.23 7.32
N GLY A 104 2.15 -19.40 6.02
CA GLY A 104 3.42 -19.05 5.38
C GLY A 104 3.78 -17.57 5.51
N LEU A 105 2.80 -16.66 5.36
CA LEU A 105 3.03 -15.23 5.61
C LEU A 105 3.45 -14.97 7.06
N TYR A 106 2.71 -15.51 8.03
CA TYR A 106 3.00 -15.31 9.44
C TYR A 106 4.33 -15.92 9.88
N LEU A 107 4.68 -17.09 9.34
CA LEU A 107 5.93 -17.80 9.64
C LEU A 107 7.13 -17.28 8.86
N HIS A 108 6.96 -16.37 7.92
CA HIS A 108 7.95 -15.92 6.94
C HIS A 108 8.44 -17.05 5.99
N ASP A 109 7.63 -18.09 5.85
CA ASP A 109 7.89 -19.23 4.96
C ASP A 109 7.17 -19.03 3.61
N TRP A 110 7.64 -18.08 2.84
CA TRP A 110 7.17 -17.81 1.47
C TRP A 110 8.26 -18.12 0.45
N GLY A 111 7.88 -18.79 -0.64
CA GLY A 111 8.77 -19.12 -1.75
C GLY A 111 8.75 -18.11 -2.89
N VAL A 112 9.69 -18.29 -3.82
CA VAL A 112 9.84 -17.47 -5.05
C VAL A 112 8.67 -17.63 -6.04
N GLU A 113 7.86 -18.69 -5.88
CA GLU A 113 6.69 -18.99 -6.71
C GLU A 113 5.36 -18.56 -6.06
N ASN A 114 5.39 -17.77 -4.98
CA ASN A 114 4.19 -17.31 -4.30
C ASN A 114 3.38 -16.36 -5.21
N ASP A 115 2.16 -16.78 -5.56
CA ASP A 115 1.29 -16.07 -6.50
C ASP A 115 0.91 -14.65 -6.01
N ALA A 116 0.71 -14.45 -4.71
CA ALA A 116 0.34 -13.14 -4.17
C ALA A 116 1.52 -12.15 -4.21
N ILE A 117 2.74 -12.62 -3.96
CA ILE A 117 3.97 -11.84 -4.10
C ILE A 117 4.16 -11.45 -5.58
N GLN A 118 3.98 -12.41 -6.50
CA GLN A 118 4.04 -12.14 -7.94
C GLN A 118 2.97 -11.13 -8.38
N ALA A 119 1.71 -11.34 -8.00
CA ALA A 119 0.62 -10.46 -8.39
C ALA A 119 0.80 -9.03 -7.82
N THR A 120 1.35 -8.91 -6.60
CA THR A 120 1.69 -7.60 -6.01
C THR A 120 2.81 -6.90 -6.79
N TRP A 121 3.86 -7.62 -7.19
CA TRP A 121 4.90 -7.09 -8.08
C TRP A 121 4.32 -6.59 -9.41
N GLU A 122 3.53 -7.43 -10.08
CA GLU A 122 2.91 -7.10 -11.36
C GLU A 122 1.97 -5.89 -11.26
N TYR A 123 1.18 -5.81 -10.19
CA TYR A 123 0.31 -4.67 -9.92
C TYR A 123 1.08 -3.37 -9.75
N LEU A 124 2.09 -3.35 -8.89
CA LEU A 124 2.87 -2.14 -8.62
C LEU A 124 3.60 -1.66 -9.89
N TYR A 125 4.22 -2.57 -10.65
CA TYR A 125 4.85 -2.23 -11.92
C TYR A 125 3.86 -1.80 -13.00
N LYS A 126 2.66 -2.36 -13.02
CA LYS A 126 1.60 -1.92 -13.94
C LYS A 126 1.33 -0.42 -13.77
N VAL A 127 1.19 0.05 -12.54
CA VAL A 127 0.93 1.48 -12.31
C VAL A 127 2.15 2.35 -12.60
N VAL A 128 3.36 1.88 -12.32
CA VAL A 128 4.59 2.56 -12.74
C VAL A 128 4.64 2.74 -14.26
N MET A 129 4.35 1.67 -15.02
CA MET A 129 4.35 1.74 -16.49
C MET A 129 3.25 2.63 -17.05
N LEU A 130 2.05 2.60 -16.45
CA LEU A 130 0.96 3.52 -16.79
C LEU A 130 1.33 4.97 -16.48
N SER A 131 2.00 5.23 -15.34
CA SER A 131 2.50 6.57 -14.99
C SER A 131 3.57 7.06 -15.97
N ASN A 132 4.50 6.19 -16.41
CA ASN A 132 5.47 6.54 -17.45
C ASN A 132 4.76 6.95 -18.75
N LYS A 133 3.77 6.16 -19.18
CA LYS A 133 2.98 6.47 -20.38
C LYS A 133 2.22 7.78 -20.23
N SER A 134 1.62 8.03 -19.06
CA SER A 134 0.93 9.29 -18.77
C SER A 134 1.86 10.49 -18.82
N LEU A 135 3.07 10.40 -18.26
CA LEU A 135 4.07 11.47 -18.35
C LEU A 135 4.47 11.74 -19.80
N GLU A 136 4.76 10.70 -20.60
CA GLU A 136 5.08 10.83 -22.03
C GLU A 136 3.94 11.51 -22.81
N ARG A 137 2.68 11.23 -22.47
CA ARG A 137 1.50 11.85 -23.10
C ARG A 137 1.30 13.32 -22.69
N ILE A 138 1.48 13.64 -21.41
CA ILE A 138 1.44 15.01 -20.91
C ILE A 138 2.54 15.84 -21.58
N ASP A 139 3.77 15.31 -21.63
CA ASP A 139 4.92 15.99 -22.23
C ASP A 139 4.68 16.21 -23.75
N LYS A 140 4.18 15.21 -24.48
CA LYS A 140 3.80 15.34 -25.91
C LYS A 140 2.71 16.40 -26.14
N PHE A 141 1.68 16.44 -25.28
CA PHE A 141 0.62 17.46 -25.38
C PHE A 141 1.17 18.87 -25.15
N ALA A 142 2.10 19.01 -24.19
CA ALA A 142 2.73 20.29 -23.88
C ALA A 142 3.62 20.85 -25.00
N GLU A 143 4.08 20.03 -25.97
CA GLU A 143 4.85 20.50 -27.14
C GLU A 143 4.01 21.43 -28.04
N THR A 144 2.70 21.26 -28.08
CA THR A 144 1.80 21.98 -29.00
C THR A 144 0.74 22.80 -28.28
N HIS A 145 0.54 22.61 -26.98
CA HIS A 145 -0.48 23.29 -26.17
C HIS A 145 0.16 23.88 -24.92
N SER A 146 -0.30 25.08 -24.56
CA SER A 146 0.09 25.76 -23.32
C SER A 146 -1.14 25.88 -22.41
N ASP A 147 -1.09 25.25 -21.23
CA ASP A 147 -2.11 25.34 -20.21
C ASP A 147 -1.49 25.39 -18.82
N ALA A 148 -2.00 26.25 -17.94
CA ALA A 148 -1.48 26.45 -16.59
C ALA A 148 -1.61 25.22 -15.69
N ALA A 149 -2.49 24.28 -16.01
CA ALA A 149 -2.68 23.04 -15.24
C ALA A 149 -1.66 21.94 -15.56
N LEU A 150 -1.01 21.99 -16.72
CA LEU A 150 -0.08 20.93 -17.17
C LEU A 150 1.06 20.65 -16.19
N PRO A 151 1.76 21.65 -15.59
CA PRO A 151 2.81 21.39 -14.61
C PRO A 151 2.28 20.63 -13.39
N ALA A 152 1.07 20.97 -12.90
CA ALA A 152 0.46 20.29 -11.76
C ALA A 152 0.03 18.87 -12.11
N TYR A 153 -0.54 18.63 -13.29
CA TYR A 153 -0.92 17.28 -13.75
C TYR A 153 0.31 16.38 -13.92
N ARG A 154 1.38 16.93 -14.48
CA ARG A 154 2.65 16.23 -14.61
C ARG A 154 3.23 15.86 -13.23
N ALA A 155 3.26 16.80 -12.30
CA ALA A 155 3.76 16.60 -10.94
C ALA A 155 2.94 15.55 -10.17
N GLU A 156 1.62 15.53 -10.35
CA GLU A 156 0.73 14.55 -9.73
C GLU A 156 1.02 13.12 -10.22
N VAL A 157 1.20 12.94 -11.53
CA VAL A 157 1.59 11.64 -12.11
C VAL A 157 3.01 11.24 -11.70
N GLN A 158 3.94 12.19 -11.63
CA GLN A 158 5.31 11.98 -11.14
C GLN A 158 5.30 11.49 -9.69
N ALA A 159 4.52 12.13 -8.82
CA ALA A 159 4.36 11.72 -7.42
C ALA A 159 3.67 10.35 -7.28
N MET A 160 2.68 10.04 -8.14
CA MET A 160 2.05 8.71 -8.21
C MET A 160 3.09 7.64 -8.54
N ARG A 161 3.90 7.83 -9.59
CA ARG A 161 4.99 6.92 -9.97
C ARG A 161 5.97 6.70 -8.83
N ALA A 162 6.38 7.78 -8.17
CA ALA A 162 7.30 7.75 -7.04
C ALA A 162 6.71 6.96 -5.86
N MET A 163 5.43 7.14 -5.53
CA MET A 163 4.74 6.38 -4.48
C MET A 163 4.72 4.88 -4.79
N TYR A 164 4.48 4.47 -6.03
CA TYR A 164 4.50 3.05 -6.39
C TYR A 164 5.92 2.46 -6.38
N TYR A 165 6.93 3.21 -6.76
CA TYR A 165 8.33 2.81 -6.59
C TYR A 165 8.74 2.71 -5.12
N TYR A 166 8.20 3.57 -4.24
CA TYR A 166 8.40 3.45 -2.80
C TYR A 166 7.92 2.09 -2.28
N TYR A 167 6.69 1.66 -2.63
CA TYR A 167 6.19 0.35 -2.22
C TYR A 167 6.96 -0.81 -2.84
N LEU A 168 7.36 -0.71 -4.11
CA LEU A 168 8.21 -1.71 -4.77
C LEU A 168 9.56 -1.87 -4.04
N MET A 169 10.22 -0.77 -3.75
CA MET A 169 11.53 -0.76 -3.06
C MET A 169 11.40 -1.28 -1.61
N ASP A 170 10.33 -0.92 -0.91
CA ASP A 170 10.09 -1.38 0.46
C ASP A 170 9.86 -2.88 0.52
N LEU A 171 9.04 -3.41 -0.40
CA LEU A 171 8.68 -4.83 -0.42
C LEU A 171 9.76 -5.72 -1.04
N PHE A 172 10.48 -5.26 -2.08
CA PHE A 172 11.35 -6.11 -2.90
C PHE A 172 12.83 -5.72 -2.90
N GLY A 173 13.22 -4.64 -2.23
CA GLY A 173 14.62 -4.20 -2.11
C GLY A 173 15.21 -3.72 -3.44
N ARG A 174 16.04 -4.56 -4.10
CA ARG A 174 16.64 -4.27 -5.41
C ARG A 174 15.64 -4.52 -6.53
N ILE A 175 15.28 -3.47 -7.26
CA ILE A 175 14.23 -3.52 -8.28
C ILE A 175 14.64 -2.79 -9.56
N PRO A 176 14.06 -3.12 -10.71
CA PRO A 176 14.22 -2.33 -11.94
C PRO A 176 13.70 -0.90 -11.80
N LEU A 177 14.53 0.07 -12.18
CA LEU A 177 14.14 1.48 -12.28
C LEU A 177 13.88 1.83 -13.75
N VAL A 178 12.62 1.82 -14.16
CA VAL A 178 12.18 2.05 -15.54
C VAL A 178 11.44 3.39 -15.63
N GLN A 179 11.92 4.29 -16.47
CA GLN A 179 11.39 5.65 -16.62
C GLN A 179 10.71 5.92 -17.97
N SER A 180 10.60 4.89 -18.82
CA SER A 180 9.91 4.98 -20.11
C SER A 180 8.92 3.82 -20.29
N SER A 181 7.81 4.08 -20.96
CA SER A 181 6.79 3.07 -21.25
C SER A 181 7.18 2.11 -22.39
N SER A 182 8.23 2.43 -23.14
CA SER A 182 8.64 1.69 -24.37
C SER A 182 9.83 0.74 -24.17
N VAL A 183 10.36 0.61 -22.94
CA VAL A 183 11.51 -0.27 -22.67
C VAL A 183 11.12 -1.74 -22.81
N ALA A 184 11.83 -2.48 -23.65
CA ALA A 184 11.61 -3.91 -23.79
C ALA A 184 12.04 -4.65 -22.52
N MET A 185 11.24 -5.60 -22.05
CA MET A 185 11.49 -6.37 -20.81
C MET A 185 12.92 -6.92 -20.74
N LYS A 186 13.45 -7.47 -21.83
CA LYS A 186 14.80 -8.05 -21.90
C LYS A 186 15.95 -7.02 -21.73
N GLU A 187 15.65 -5.73 -21.87
CA GLU A 187 16.63 -4.65 -21.70
C GLU A 187 16.62 -4.06 -20.27
N VAL A 188 15.59 -4.38 -19.51
CA VAL A 188 15.45 -3.91 -18.13
C VAL A 188 16.52 -4.53 -17.24
N VAL A 189 17.19 -3.69 -16.45
CA VAL A 189 18.20 -4.10 -15.45
C VAL A 189 17.75 -3.69 -14.06
N GLN A 190 18.19 -4.45 -13.07
CA GLN A 190 17.93 -4.18 -11.67
C GLN A 190 18.80 -3.02 -11.17
N SER A 191 18.24 -2.20 -10.31
CA SER A 191 18.93 -1.10 -9.61
C SER A 191 19.12 -1.44 -8.14
N GLU A 192 20.18 -0.93 -7.55
CA GLU A 192 20.39 -1.00 -6.11
C GLU A 192 19.28 -0.24 -5.36
N ARG A 193 18.94 -0.70 -4.17
CA ARG A 193 17.88 -0.12 -3.35
C ARG A 193 18.08 1.37 -3.09
N LYS A 194 19.32 1.77 -2.76
CA LYS A 194 19.70 3.17 -2.56
C LYS A 194 19.43 4.02 -3.80
N THR A 195 19.74 3.53 -5.00
CA THR A 195 19.51 4.27 -6.26
C THR A 195 18.02 4.52 -6.49
N VAL A 196 17.18 3.53 -6.21
CA VAL A 196 15.72 3.69 -6.30
C VAL A 196 15.22 4.69 -5.25
N PHE A 197 15.71 4.60 -4.02
CA PHE A 197 15.39 5.53 -2.94
C PHE A 197 15.71 6.98 -3.30
N GLU A 198 16.93 7.23 -3.80
CA GLU A 198 17.37 8.58 -4.22
C GLU A 198 16.49 9.12 -5.36
N PHE A 199 16.14 8.27 -6.32
CA PHE A 199 15.23 8.62 -7.41
C PHE A 199 13.83 8.99 -6.87
N VAL A 200 13.23 8.15 -6.02
CA VAL A 200 11.89 8.39 -5.45
C VAL A 200 11.87 9.68 -4.63
N PHE A 201 12.87 9.89 -3.80
CA PHE A 201 12.96 11.09 -2.96
C PHE A 201 13.06 12.35 -3.82
N LYS A 202 13.90 12.34 -4.85
CA LYS A 202 14.06 13.43 -5.81
C LYS A 202 12.76 13.73 -6.57
N GLU A 203 12.10 12.71 -7.12
CA GLU A 203 10.82 12.84 -7.85
C GLU A 203 9.78 13.56 -6.98
N LEU A 204 9.65 13.17 -5.71
CA LEU A 204 8.71 13.80 -4.78
C LEU A 204 9.11 15.24 -4.42
N GLN A 205 10.40 15.52 -4.22
CA GLN A 205 10.86 16.89 -3.97
C GLN A 205 10.58 17.83 -5.14
N GLU A 206 10.77 17.36 -6.38
CA GLU A 206 10.49 18.13 -7.59
C GLU A 206 9.00 18.34 -7.83
N ALA A 207 8.16 17.35 -7.49
CA ALA A 207 6.71 17.44 -7.65
C ALA A 207 6.05 18.36 -6.62
N ALA A 208 6.50 18.32 -5.36
CA ALA A 208 5.86 19.02 -4.23
C ALA A 208 5.49 20.49 -4.49
N PRO A 209 6.39 21.36 -4.99
CA PRO A 209 6.08 22.79 -5.19
C PRO A 209 5.04 23.07 -6.28
N LEU A 210 4.76 22.10 -7.15
CA LEU A 210 3.81 22.22 -8.26
C LEU A 210 2.41 21.70 -7.91
N LEU A 211 2.26 21.03 -6.75
CA LEU A 211 1.01 20.44 -6.28
C LEU A 211 0.21 21.42 -5.42
N SER A 212 -1.11 21.20 -5.38
CA SER A 212 -2.04 21.96 -4.53
C SER A 212 -1.79 21.69 -3.04
N ASP A 213 -2.01 22.70 -2.20
CA ASP A 213 -2.01 22.60 -0.74
C ASP A 213 -3.34 22.04 -0.17
N ALA A 214 -4.31 21.72 -1.01
CA ALA A 214 -5.59 21.22 -0.57
C ALA A 214 -5.46 19.90 0.21
N HIS A 215 -6.35 19.73 1.19
CA HIS A 215 -6.48 18.49 1.94
C HIS A 215 -7.13 17.41 1.07
N SER A 216 -6.41 16.33 0.81
CA SER A 216 -6.81 15.27 -0.13
C SER A 216 -8.00 14.42 0.38
N ASN A 217 -8.17 14.31 1.69
CA ASN A 217 -9.28 13.56 2.27
C ASN A 217 -10.61 14.30 2.26
N GLN A 218 -10.62 15.61 2.05
CA GLN A 218 -11.82 16.43 2.11
C GLN A 218 -12.53 16.50 0.77
N SER A 219 -13.87 16.50 0.82
CA SER A 219 -14.72 16.63 -0.39
C SER A 219 -14.34 17.87 -1.20
N GLY A 220 -14.21 17.72 -2.52
CA GLY A 220 -13.83 18.81 -3.42
C GLY A 220 -13.03 18.32 -4.64
N PRO A 221 -12.43 19.24 -5.41
CA PRO A 221 -11.73 18.91 -6.65
C PRO A 221 -10.43 18.12 -6.45
N TYR A 222 -9.92 18.02 -5.22
CA TYR A 222 -8.72 17.28 -4.86
C TYR A 222 -8.99 16.04 -4.00
N TYR A 223 -10.25 15.67 -3.80
CA TYR A 223 -10.64 14.51 -3.01
C TYR A 223 -10.03 13.22 -3.57
N GLY A 224 -9.27 12.51 -2.74
CA GLY A 224 -8.56 11.29 -3.10
C GLY A 224 -7.35 11.47 -4.02
N ARG A 225 -6.94 12.73 -4.30
CA ARG A 225 -5.81 13.03 -5.19
C ARG A 225 -4.51 13.27 -4.40
N ILE A 226 -3.38 13.04 -5.07
CA ILE A 226 -2.07 13.37 -4.50
C ILE A 226 -1.89 14.89 -4.52
N THR A 227 -1.77 15.46 -3.31
CA THR A 227 -1.56 16.89 -3.07
C THR A 227 -0.22 17.11 -2.38
N ARG A 228 0.18 18.38 -2.15
CA ARG A 228 1.45 18.66 -1.47
C ARG A 228 1.53 18.07 -0.06
N PRO A 229 0.47 18.09 0.79
CA PRO A 229 0.49 17.38 2.06
C PRO A 229 0.80 15.88 1.93
N VAL A 230 0.22 15.18 0.95
CA VAL A 230 0.48 13.76 0.70
C VAL A 230 1.95 13.51 0.37
N VAL A 231 2.53 14.32 -0.51
CA VAL A 231 3.94 14.22 -0.89
C VAL A 231 4.86 14.59 0.28
N THR A 232 4.51 15.61 1.06
CA THR A 232 5.26 16.03 2.25
C THR A 232 5.31 14.91 3.30
N PHE A 233 4.20 14.21 3.52
CA PHE A 233 4.16 13.03 4.39
C PHE A 233 5.05 11.90 3.87
N LEU A 234 5.00 11.61 2.57
CA LEU A 234 5.85 10.58 1.95
C LEU A 234 7.34 10.91 2.07
N LEU A 235 7.73 12.16 1.92
CA LEU A 235 9.13 12.61 2.10
C LEU A 235 9.61 12.41 3.54
N ALA A 236 8.76 12.70 4.54
CA ALA A 236 9.05 12.40 5.94
C ALA A 236 9.20 10.88 6.17
N LYS A 237 8.30 10.08 5.61
CA LYS A 237 8.30 8.61 5.72
C LYS A 237 9.53 7.98 5.08
N LEU A 238 9.94 8.46 3.91
CA LEU A 238 11.16 8.04 3.22
C LEU A 238 12.42 8.38 4.03
N ALA A 239 12.52 9.60 4.53
CA ALA A 239 13.64 10.02 5.36
C ALA A 239 13.75 9.19 6.66
N LEU A 240 12.61 8.88 7.30
CA LEU A 240 12.54 8.04 8.50
C LEU A 240 13.12 6.63 8.26
N ASN A 241 12.87 6.06 7.10
CA ASN A 241 13.32 4.72 6.73
C ASN A 241 14.65 4.72 5.93
N SER A 242 15.35 5.85 5.87
CA SER A 242 16.55 6.00 5.03
C SER A 242 17.68 5.02 5.40
N GLU A 243 17.87 4.68 6.67
CA GLU A 243 18.83 3.65 7.10
C GLU A 243 18.54 2.29 6.45
N VAL A 244 17.25 1.97 6.24
CA VAL A 244 16.81 0.73 5.57
C VAL A 244 16.99 0.83 4.05
N TYR A 245 16.63 1.97 3.47
CA TYR A 245 16.58 2.11 2.00
C TYR A 245 17.92 2.45 1.37
N THR A 246 18.87 2.99 2.13
CA THR A 246 20.25 3.23 1.66
C THR A 246 21.17 2.02 1.91
N ASP A 247 20.68 0.99 2.59
CA ASP A 247 21.35 -0.27 2.77
C ASP A 247 21.14 -1.16 1.52
N ASN A 248 22.21 -1.42 0.80
CA ASN A 248 22.22 -2.28 -0.39
C ASN A 248 22.48 -3.75 -0.07
N ASP A 249 22.95 -4.07 1.14
CA ASP A 249 23.15 -5.44 1.62
C ASP A 249 22.57 -5.62 3.03
N TRP A 250 21.26 -5.73 3.12
CA TRP A 250 20.52 -5.91 4.37
C TRP A 250 20.78 -7.25 5.08
N THR A 251 21.69 -8.10 4.52
CA THR A 251 22.05 -9.40 5.09
C THR A 251 23.40 -9.44 5.78
N ASP A 252 24.18 -8.37 5.73
CA ASP A 252 25.52 -8.29 6.32
C ASP A 252 25.51 -7.82 7.80
N GLY A 253 24.35 -7.46 8.33
CA GLY A 253 24.18 -6.94 9.69
C GLY A 253 24.71 -5.53 9.91
N GLN A 254 25.11 -4.82 8.84
CA GLN A 254 25.61 -3.46 8.88
C GLN A 254 24.58 -2.52 8.23
N ARG A 255 24.05 -1.60 9.01
CA ARG A 255 23.10 -0.62 8.51
C ARG A 255 23.72 0.78 8.53
N PRO A 256 23.54 1.60 7.48
CA PRO A 256 23.96 3.00 7.49
C PRO A 256 23.35 3.77 8.67
N ASP A 257 24.12 4.69 9.27
CA ASP A 257 23.65 5.57 10.34
C ASP A 257 22.93 6.79 9.74
N GLY A 258 21.70 7.03 10.14
CA GLY A 258 20.88 8.13 9.68
C GLY A 258 21.47 9.53 9.92
N LYS A 259 22.35 9.70 10.92
CA LYS A 259 23.10 10.94 11.13
C LYS A 259 24.09 11.25 9.99
N ASN A 260 24.55 10.21 9.29
CA ASN A 260 25.49 10.32 8.19
C ASN A 260 24.82 10.34 6.81
N ILE A 261 23.52 9.98 6.72
CA ILE A 261 22.74 10.07 5.48
C ILE A 261 22.31 11.53 5.31
N LYS A 262 22.68 12.12 4.18
CA LYS A 262 22.46 13.55 3.90
C LYS A 262 21.42 13.79 2.83
N PHE A 263 20.60 14.81 3.05
CA PHE A 263 19.56 15.27 2.15
C PHE A 263 19.75 16.75 1.85
N SER A 264 19.63 17.12 0.59
CA SER A 264 19.54 18.54 0.21
C SER A 264 18.06 18.96 0.27
N VAL A 265 17.74 19.86 1.20
CA VAL A 265 16.39 20.36 1.42
C VAL A 265 16.42 21.88 1.46
N ASN A 266 15.78 22.55 0.49
CA ASN A 266 15.75 24.01 0.36
C ASN A 266 17.14 24.67 0.47
N GLY A 267 18.16 24.06 -0.16
CA GLY A 267 19.53 24.56 -0.17
C GLY A 267 20.34 24.29 1.10
N ASN A 268 19.76 23.61 2.08
CA ASN A 268 20.43 23.15 3.29
C ASN A 268 20.74 21.66 3.21
N GLU A 269 21.87 21.25 3.78
CA GLU A 269 22.19 19.84 3.98
C GLU A 269 21.72 19.41 5.37
N LEU A 270 20.74 18.48 5.42
CA LEU A 270 20.17 17.93 6.64
C LEU A 270 20.51 16.44 6.75
N ASN A 271 20.67 15.92 7.97
CA ASN A 271 20.73 14.47 8.17
C ASN A 271 19.31 13.84 8.07
N ALA A 272 19.22 12.51 8.12
CA ALA A 272 17.93 11.82 7.98
C ALA A 272 16.90 12.31 9.00
N TRP A 273 17.28 12.43 10.25
CA TRP A 273 16.37 12.80 11.34
C TRP A 273 15.92 14.26 11.28
N GLU A 274 16.85 15.16 10.95
CA GLU A 274 16.52 16.57 10.68
C GLU A 274 15.57 16.71 9.49
N THR A 275 15.73 15.86 8.48
CA THR A 275 14.86 15.83 7.29
C THR A 275 13.45 15.39 7.65
N VAL A 276 13.29 14.35 8.51
CA VAL A 276 11.98 13.93 9.03
C VAL A 276 11.31 15.09 9.77
N ILE A 277 12.02 15.70 10.73
CA ILE A 277 11.50 16.81 11.53
C ILE A 277 11.05 17.94 10.61
N TYR A 278 11.89 18.31 9.63
CA TYR A 278 11.58 19.35 8.66
C TYR A 278 10.25 19.08 7.93
N TYR A 279 10.07 17.89 7.34
CA TYR A 279 8.84 17.59 6.58
C TYR A 279 7.61 17.45 7.48
N CYS A 280 7.76 16.94 8.71
CA CYS A 280 6.66 16.96 9.69
C CYS A 280 6.24 18.40 10.07
N ASP A 281 7.20 19.32 10.20
CA ASP A 281 6.91 20.74 10.44
C ASP A 281 6.28 21.42 9.21
N GLN A 282 6.63 20.98 7.99
CA GLN A 282 5.95 21.45 6.77
C GLN A 282 4.48 20.99 6.72
N LEU A 283 4.15 19.79 7.19
CA LEU A 283 2.75 19.35 7.32
C LEU A 283 1.97 20.26 8.24
N LYS A 284 2.56 20.67 9.37
CA LYS A 284 1.94 21.64 10.27
C LYS A 284 1.69 22.99 9.58
N ALA A 285 2.63 23.45 8.76
CA ALA A 285 2.47 24.67 7.97
C ALA A 285 1.41 24.56 6.87
N LEU A 286 1.11 23.33 6.40
CA LEU A 286 0.08 23.02 5.42
C LEU A 286 -1.31 22.75 6.06
N GLY A 287 -1.48 23.03 7.36
CA GLY A 287 -2.75 22.94 8.06
C GLY A 287 -2.99 21.66 8.88
N TYR A 288 -2.07 20.68 8.85
CA TYR A 288 -2.15 19.51 9.73
C TYR A 288 -1.44 19.79 11.04
N ASN A 289 -2.14 20.45 11.96
CA ASN A 289 -1.58 20.95 13.22
C ASN A 289 -2.30 20.46 14.48
N GLU A 290 -3.36 19.66 14.31
CA GLU A 290 -4.17 19.10 15.40
C GLU A 290 -4.56 17.66 15.09
N LEU A 291 -4.69 16.84 16.14
CA LEU A 291 -5.30 15.52 16.06
C LEU A 291 -6.82 15.65 16.13
N GLU A 292 -7.53 14.70 15.51
CA GLU A 292 -8.96 14.56 15.78
C GLU A 292 -9.22 14.39 17.29
N PRO A 293 -10.10 15.19 17.89
CA PRO A 293 -10.36 15.08 19.32
C PRO A 293 -10.86 13.69 19.75
N LYS A 294 -11.54 13.00 18.85
CA LYS A 294 -11.95 11.60 19.03
C LYS A 294 -11.24 10.74 18.00
N TYR A 295 -10.51 9.76 18.49
CA TYR A 295 -9.75 8.82 17.64
C TYR A 295 -10.62 8.19 16.54
N GLU A 296 -11.84 7.79 16.90
CA GLU A 296 -12.78 7.08 16.04
C GLU A 296 -13.26 7.92 14.84
N THR A 297 -13.24 9.25 14.94
CA THR A 297 -13.63 10.14 13.83
C THR A 297 -12.84 9.87 12.57
N ASN A 298 -11.57 9.52 12.71
CA ASN A 298 -10.71 9.18 11.56
C ASN A 298 -11.20 7.97 10.75
N PHE A 299 -12.05 7.13 11.35
CA PHE A 299 -12.51 5.86 10.82
C PHE A 299 -14.03 5.75 10.78
N SER A 300 -14.74 6.86 11.00
CA SER A 300 -16.19 6.92 10.94
C SER A 300 -16.72 6.69 9.51
N ILE A 301 -18.03 6.48 9.35
CA ILE A 301 -18.67 6.23 8.05
C ILE A 301 -18.39 7.40 7.08
N PHE A 302 -18.40 8.64 7.58
CA PHE A 302 -18.13 9.85 6.77
C PHE A 302 -16.85 10.53 7.27
N ASN A 303 -15.74 9.82 7.17
CA ASN A 303 -14.43 10.29 7.67
C ASN A 303 -13.68 11.22 6.73
N GLU A 304 -14.28 11.62 5.61
CA GLU A 304 -13.76 12.67 4.74
C GLU A 304 -13.71 14.05 5.43
N SER A 305 -14.43 14.21 6.54
CA SER A 305 -14.40 15.43 7.36
C SER A 305 -13.24 15.48 8.36
N SER A 306 -12.47 14.39 8.52
CA SER A 306 -11.34 14.34 9.45
C SER A 306 -10.30 15.43 9.16
N ILE A 307 -9.88 16.14 10.22
CA ILE A 307 -8.78 17.13 10.14
C ILE A 307 -7.40 16.48 10.21
N GLU A 308 -7.34 15.18 10.53
CA GLU A 308 -6.13 14.41 10.74
C GLU A 308 -5.74 13.56 9.53
N ASN A 309 -6.73 13.07 8.75
CA ASN A 309 -6.47 12.24 7.58
C ASN A 309 -5.80 13.05 6.47
N ILE A 310 -4.65 12.56 5.96
CA ILE A 310 -3.84 13.23 4.94
C ILE A 310 -4.14 12.65 3.55
N PHE A 311 -4.22 11.33 3.46
CA PHE A 311 -4.50 10.63 2.21
C PHE A 311 -5.38 9.42 2.47
N THR A 312 -6.49 9.35 1.74
CA THR A 312 -7.46 8.26 1.83
C THR A 312 -7.76 7.68 0.46
N ILE A 313 -8.24 6.45 0.43
CA ILE A 313 -8.90 5.88 -0.74
C ILE A 313 -10.37 6.25 -0.62
N PRO A 314 -10.91 7.10 -1.51
CA PRO A 314 -12.32 7.44 -1.50
C PRO A 314 -13.20 6.20 -1.64
N MET A 315 -14.21 6.10 -0.79
CA MET A 315 -15.18 5.04 -0.81
C MET A 315 -16.57 5.61 -1.09
N ASN A 316 -17.33 4.94 -1.92
CA ASN A 316 -18.74 5.21 -2.13
C ASN A 316 -19.39 3.95 -2.68
N LYS A 317 -20.29 3.35 -1.93
CA LYS A 317 -20.92 2.05 -2.25
C LYS A 317 -21.68 2.01 -3.58
N THR A 318 -21.98 3.17 -4.19
CA THR A 318 -22.73 3.25 -5.45
C THR A 318 -21.89 3.72 -6.62
N LEU A 319 -20.84 4.51 -6.39
CA LEU A 319 -20.04 5.14 -7.44
C LEU A 319 -18.70 4.44 -7.66
N TYR A 320 -18.09 3.89 -6.62
CA TYR A 320 -16.76 3.31 -6.69
C TYR A 320 -16.79 1.79 -6.56
N THR A 321 -15.73 1.15 -7.04
CA THR A 321 -15.53 -0.30 -6.94
C THR A 321 -14.51 -0.68 -5.88
N ASN A 322 -13.91 0.30 -5.21
CA ASN A 322 -12.98 0.09 -4.10
C ASN A 322 -13.64 -0.74 -3.00
N GLN A 323 -12.89 -1.61 -2.36
CA GLN A 323 -13.39 -2.56 -1.36
C GLN A 323 -12.55 -2.52 -0.09
N MET A 324 -13.18 -2.78 1.06
CA MET A 324 -12.50 -3.00 2.32
C MET A 324 -12.72 -4.44 2.79
N GLN A 325 -11.83 -5.34 2.38
CA GLN A 325 -12.01 -6.77 2.63
C GLN A 325 -11.63 -7.21 4.05
N TYR A 326 -10.59 -6.63 4.67
CA TYR A 326 -10.09 -7.10 5.95
C TYR A 326 -11.09 -6.92 7.09
N LEU A 327 -11.92 -5.87 7.08
CA LEU A 327 -13.00 -5.73 8.06
C LEU A 327 -14.08 -6.80 7.84
N PHE A 328 -14.47 -7.05 6.61
CA PHE A 328 -15.38 -8.11 6.21
C PHE A 328 -14.83 -9.49 6.60
N ARG A 329 -13.58 -9.80 6.29
CA ARG A 329 -12.94 -11.09 6.58
C ARG A 329 -12.77 -11.36 8.07
N SER A 330 -12.70 -10.35 8.93
CA SER A 330 -12.37 -10.50 10.36
C SER A 330 -13.54 -11.02 11.19
N ARG A 331 -14.77 -10.55 10.95
CA ARG A 331 -15.93 -10.89 11.78
C ARG A 331 -16.41 -12.33 11.56
N HIS A 332 -16.87 -12.95 12.65
CA HIS A 332 -17.59 -14.23 12.59
C HIS A 332 -18.88 -14.09 11.77
N TYR A 333 -19.31 -15.16 11.12
CA TYR A 333 -20.51 -15.20 10.27
C TYR A 333 -21.76 -14.65 10.97
N ASN A 334 -22.06 -15.11 12.18
CA ASN A 334 -23.21 -14.67 12.94
C ASN A 334 -23.09 -13.21 13.40
N HIS A 335 -21.86 -12.75 13.71
CA HIS A 335 -21.61 -11.35 14.06
C HIS A 335 -21.93 -10.43 12.88
N ALA A 336 -21.39 -10.72 11.70
CA ALA A 336 -21.64 -9.94 10.50
C ALA A 336 -23.14 -9.99 10.10
N LYS A 337 -23.77 -11.16 10.16
CA LYS A 337 -25.20 -11.34 9.87
C LYS A 337 -26.09 -10.51 10.79
N ALA A 338 -25.73 -10.36 12.08
CA ALA A 338 -26.47 -9.52 13.02
C ALA A 338 -26.40 -8.01 12.66
N TYR A 339 -25.40 -7.60 11.86
CA TYR A 339 -25.27 -6.26 11.30
C TYR A 339 -25.88 -6.14 9.90
N GLY A 340 -26.48 -7.19 9.34
CA GLY A 340 -26.97 -7.22 7.96
C GLY A 340 -25.87 -7.38 6.92
N LEU A 341 -24.69 -7.83 7.32
CA LEU A 341 -23.48 -7.97 6.50
C LEU A 341 -23.05 -9.44 6.43
N SER A 342 -22.02 -9.74 5.64
CA SER A 342 -21.34 -11.03 5.64
C SER A 342 -20.00 -10.94 6.40
N GLY A 343 -19.50 -12.08 6.86
CA GLY A 343 -18.21 -12.23 7.52
C GLY A 343 -17.53 -13.51 7.07
N GLU A 344 -16.23 -13.61 7.30
CA GLU A 344 -15.43 -14.78 6.92
C GLU A 344 -14.64 -15.38 8.09
N ASN A 345 -14.80 -14.85 9.30
CA ASN A 345 -14.18 -15.35 10.54
C ASN A 345 -12.64 -15.54 10.47
N GLY A 346 -11.92 -14.69 9.74
CA GLY A 346 -10.50 -14.86 9.46
C GLY A 346 -9.57 -14.09 10.43
N PRO A 347 -9.09 -12.89 10.05
CA PRO A 347 -8.05 -12.15 10.78
C PRO A 347 -8.32 -11.95 12.26
N SER A 348 -7.26 -12.05 13.06
CA SER A 348 -7.28 -11.85 14.50
C SER A 348 -6.03 -11.10 14.95
N ALA A 349 -6.09 -10.42 16.10
CA ALA A 349 -4.89 -9.91 16.77
C ALA A 349 -3.96 -11.07 17.18
N THR A 350 -2.65 -10.83 17.16
CA THR A 350 -1.65 -11.73 17.76
C THR A 350 -1.62 -11.60 19.28
N ILE A 351 -0.94 -12.53 19.95
CA ILE A 351 -0.63 -12.43 21.39
C ILE A 351 0.20 -11.18 21.69
N GLU A 352 1.16 -10.85 20.83
CA GLU A 352 2.01 -9.66 20.95
C GLU A 352 1.21 -8.37 20.88
N ALA A 353 0.22 -8.30 19.99
CA ALA A 353 -0.68 -7.16 19.92
C ALA A 353 -1.49 -7.02 21.21
N LEU A 354 -2.07 -8.12 21.74
CA LEU A 354 -2.80 -8.11 23.01
C LEU A 354 -1.92 -7.63 24.18
N GLN A 355 -0.68 -8.10 24.24
CA GLN A 355 0.31 -7.69 25.24
C GLN A 355 0.65 -6.20 25.14
N THR A 356 0.88 -5.70 23.91
CA THR A 356 1.19 -4.28 23.67
C THR A 356 0.03 -3.37 24.09
N PHE A 357 -1.21 -3.78 23.84
CA PHE A 357 -2.41 -3.08 24.29
C PHE A 357 -2.70 -3.24 25.78
N GLY A 358 -1.99 -4.15 26.47
CA GLY A 358 -2.24 -4.45 27.89
C GLY A 358 -3.63 -5.07 28.14
N TYR A 359 -4.15 -5.84 27.18
CA TYR A 359 -5.49 -6.43 27.27
C TYR A 359 -5.70 -7.22 28.57
N GLU A 360 -6.82 -6.98 29.26
CA GLU A 360 -7.18 -7.54 30.59
C GLU A 360 -6.19 -7.19 31.72
N THR A 361 -5.44 -6.09 31.58
CA THR A 361 -4.63 -5.54 32.68
C THR A 361 -5.20 -4.20 33.16
N ALA A 362 -4.75 -3.72 34.31
CA ALA A 362 -5.09 -2.39 34.80
C ALA A 362 -4.56 -1.25 33.91
N GLU A 363 -3.64 -1.54 33.01
CA GLU A 363 -2.97 -0.60 32.11
C GLU A 363 -3.43 -0.77 30.64
N GLN A 364 -4.59 -1.40 30.42
CA GLN A 364 -5.13 -1.56 29.06
C GLN A 364 -5.25 -0.20 28.38
N ASP A 365 -4.68 -0.11 27.18
CA ASP A 365 -4.79 1.11 26.37
C ASP A 365 -6.23 1.29 25.87
N PRO A 366 -6.82 2.49 26.00
CA PRO A 366 -8.21 2.75 25.61
C PRO A 366 -8.52 2.45 24.14
N ARG A 367 -7.51 2.49 23.26
CA ARG A 367 -7.66 2.17 21.84
C ARG A 367 -7.96 0.69 21.59
N PHE A 368 -7.72 -0.21 22.57
CA PHE A 368 -8.08 -1.62 22.41
C PHE A 368 -9.56 -1.79 22.06
N ASP A 369 -10.45 -1.17 22.83
CA ASP A 369 -11.90 -1.30 22.64
C ASP A 369 -12.40 -0.61 21.36
N ILE A 370 -11.56 0.25 20.75
CA ILE A 370 -11.85 0.89 19.46
C ILE A 370 -11.35 0.00 18.30
N CYS A 371 -10.18 -0.61 18.46
CA CYS A 371 -9.52 -1.36 17.40
C CYS A 371 -9.95 -2.83 17.31
N TYR A 372 -10.54 -3.39 18.39
CA TYR A 372 -10.83 -4.82 18.47
C TYR A 372 -12.21 -5.13 19.05
N PHE A 373 -12.85 -6.16 18.49
CA PHE A 373 -13.94 -6.88 19.15
C PHE A 373 -13.35 -8.02 19.99
N ALA A 374 -13.70 -8.06 21.28
CA ALA A 374 -13.26 -9.07 22.24
C ALA A 374 -14.41 -9.37 23.22
N GLY A 375 -14.41 -10.56 23.84
CA GLY A 375 -15.47 -10.97 24.76
C GLY A 375 -16.82 -11.14 24.07
N VAL A 376 -17.91 -10.96 24.82
CA VAL A 376 -19.28 -11.08 24.33
C VAL A 376 -19.61 -9.94 23.36
N VAL A 377 -20.11 -10.30 22.19
CA VAL A 377 -20.45 -9.32 21.15
C VAL A 377 -21.95 -9.08 21.04
N HIS A 378 -22.29 -7.87 20.62
CA HIS A 378 -23.65 -7.38 20.56
C HIS A 378 -23.98 -6.87 19.15
N ASP A 379 -25.27 -6.96 18.79
CA ASP A 379 -25.78 -6.32 17.58
C ASP A 379 -25.83 -4.78 17.73
N LEU A 380 -26.18 -4.07 16.64
CA LEU A 380 -26.30 -2.61 16.65
C LEU A 380 -27.39 -2.06 17.61
N LYS A 381 -28.26 -2.92 18.16
CA LYS A 381 -29.31 -2.57 19.14
C LYS A 381 -28.91 -2.93 20.58
N GLY A 382 -27.71 -3.50 20.76
CA GLY A 382 -27.21 -3.93 22.07
C GLY A 382 -27.66 -5.34 22.50
N ASN A 383 -28.29 -6.14 21.63
CA ASN A 383 -28.66 -7.52 21.96
C ASN A 383 -27.44 -8.46 21.80
N ILE A 384 -27.33 -9.43 22.72
CA ILE A 384 -26.27 -10.45 22.65
C ILE A 384 -26.46 -11.31 21.39
N ILE A 385 -25.37 -11.47 20.63
CA ILE A 385 -25.34 -12.33 19.45
C ILE A 385 -25.07 -13.77 19.87
N LYS A 386 -25.71 -14.71 19.17
CA LYS A 386 -25.56 -16.15 19.42
C LYS A 386 -25.06 -16.89 18.21
N LEU A 387 -24.36 -17.99 18.44
CA LEU A 387 -24.02 -18.99 17.44
C LEU A 387 -25.27 -19.78 17.03
N ASP A 388 -25.16 -20.58 15.98
CA ASP A 388 -26.30 -21.34 15.43
C ASP A 388 -26.80 -22.43 16.39
N ASP A 389 -25.97 -22.90 17.31
CA ASP A 389 -26.34 -23.83 18.39
C ASP A 389 -27.00 -23.15 19.59
N GLY A 390 -27.18 -21.83 19.55
CA GLY A 390 -27.77 -21.02 20.60
C GLY A 390 -26.81 -20.56 21.71
N THR A 391 -25.55 -20.94 21.68
CA THR A 391 -24.52 -20.46 22.60
C THR A 391 -24.21 -18.98 22.35
N VAL A 392 -23.74 -18.25 23.36
CA VAL A 392 -23.34 -16.85 23.23
C VAL A 392 -22.08 -16.77 22.36
N LEU A 393 -22.07 -15.88 21.40
CA LEU A 393 -20.86 -15.57 20.65
C LEU A 393 -19.95 -14.68 21.51
N GLU A 394 -18.83 -15.24 21.92
CA GLU A 394 -17.81 -14.59 22.71
C GLU A 394 -16.44 -14.78 22.03
N TYR A 395 -15.78 -13.69 21.68
CA TYR A 395 -14.40 -13.77 21.17
C TYR A 395 -13.43 -13.96 22.33
N LEU A 396 -12.52 -14.92 22.17
CA LEU A 396 -11.54 -15.35 23.18
C LEU A 396 -10.11 -14.94 22.72
N PRO A 397 -9.67 -13.69 23.00
CA PRO A 397 -8.43 -13.15 22.45
C PRO A 397 -7.20 -14.02 22.72
N TRP A 398 -6.99 -14.45 23.98
CA TRP A 398 -5.83 -15.25 24.39
C TRP A 398 -5.80 -16.69 23.82
N LYS A 399 -6.87 -17.14 23.15
CA LYS A 399 -6.95 -18.48 22.57
C LYS A 399 -6.47 -18.53 21.11
N VAL A 400 -5.99 -17.40 20.56
CA VAL A 400 -5.46 -17.35 19.20
C VAL A 400 -4.18 -18.19 19.09
N ALA A 401 -4.09 -18.98 18.02
CA ALA A 401 -2.91 -19.74 17.62
C ALA A 401 -2.92 -19.88 16.09
N LEU A 402 -1.81 -20.35 15.51
CA LEU A 402 -1.67 -20.49 14.06
C LEU A 402 -2.66 -21.50 13.47
N ASP A 403 -2.89 -22.61 14.20
CA ASP A 403 -3.92 -23.61 13.88
C ASP A 403 -4.76 -23.86 15.14
N ILE A 404 -6.06 -23.67 15.02
CA ILE A 404 -7.04 -23.86 16.10
C ILE A 404 -8.11 -24.89 15.71
N THR A 405 -7.84 -25.66 14.65
CA THR A 405 -8.70 -26.76 14.19
C THR A 405 -8.97 -27.75 15.32
N ASP A 406 -10.19 -28.27 15.39
CA ASP A 406 -10.66 -29.25 16.38
C ASP A 406 -10.55 -28.78 17.85
N THR A 407 -10.34 -27.48 18.10
CA THR A 407 -10.41 -26.92 19.47
C THR A 407 -11.81 -26.46 19.83
N PRO A 408 -12.19 -26.43 21.13
CA PRO A 408 -13.49 -25.90 21.57
C PRO A 408 -13.73 -24.43 21.20
N HIS A 409 -12.68 -23.70 20.81
CA HIS A 409 -12.71 -22.29 20.48
C HIS A 409 -12.35 -22.00 19.01
N GLU A 410 -12.43 -23.01 18.15
CA GLU A 410 -12.15 -22.91 16.71
C GLU A 410 -12.84 -21.69 16.07
N GLN A 411 -14.12 -21.50 16.36
CA GLN A 411 -14.92 -20.40 15.81
C GLN A 411 -14.69 -19.04 16.51
N THR A 412 -14.22 -19.04 17.75
CA THR A 412 -14.26 -17.87 18.62
C THR A 412 -12.89 -17.33 19.06
N ALA A 413 -11.81 -18.11 18.86
CA ALA A 413 -10.47 -17.68 19.24
C ALA A 413 -10.02 -16.39 18.53
N GLY A 414 -9.37 -15.50 19.29
CA GLY A 414 -8.75 -14.26 18.83
C GLY A 414 -9.67 -13.03 18.84
N ALA A 415 -9.11 -11.85 19.12
CA ALA A 415 -9.78 -10.57 18.96
C ALA A 415 -9.92 -10.20 17.49
N ARG A 416 -11.05 -9.59 17.12
CA ARG A 416 -11.39 -9.27 15.73
C ARG A 416 -11.22 -7.79 15.43
N MET A 417 -10.93 -7.45 14.19
CA MET A 417 -10.82 -6.05 13.74
C MET A 417 -12.13 -5.30 13.94
N LYS A 418 -12.06 -4.12 14.56
CA LYS A 418 -13.20 -3.22 14.81
C LYS A 418 -12.95 -1.80 14.32
N LYS A 419 -11.74 -1.36 14.22
CA LYS A 419 -11.25 0.03 14.05
C LYS A 419 -12.16 0.98 13.24
N TYR A 420 -12.70 0.53 12.13
CA TYR A 420 -13.65 1.31 11.33
C TYR A 420 -15.07 1.17 11.86
N GLU A 421 -15.81 2.29 11.92
CA GLU A 421 -17.23 2.26 12.22
C GLU A 421 -17.96 1.33 11.26
N VAL A 422 -18.90 0.56 11.78
CA VAL A 422 -19.66 -0.38 10.96
C VAL A 422 -20.70 0.37 10.15
N ASP A 423 -20.60 0.34 8.82
CA ASP A 423 -21.64 0.83 7.93
C ASP A 423 -22.71 -0.25 7.69
N PRO A 424 -23.89 -0.15 8.34
CA PRO A 424 -24.97 -1.14 8.17
C PRO A 424 -25.62 -1.06 6.79
N THR A 425 -25.30 -0.06 5.99
CA THR A 425 -25.80 0.14 4.63
C THR A 425 -24.82 -0.32 3.55
N ALA A 426 -23.67 -0.85 3.97
CA ALA A 426 -22.66 -1.38 3.06
C ALA A 426 -23.25 -2.47 2.15
N THR A 427 -22.86 -2.46 0.89
CA THR A 427 -23.27 -3.43 -0.12
C THR A 427 -22.17 -4.45 -0.39
N LYS A 428 -22.41 -5.40 -1.30
CA LYS A 428 -21.47 -6.44 -1.69
C LYS A 428 -20.86 -7.17 -0.47
N ASP A 429 -21.77 -7.70 0.37
CA ASP A 429 -21.42 -8.44 1.57
C ASP A 429 -20.67 -7.63 2.65
N GLY A 430 -20.77 -6.30 2.61
CA GLY A 430 -20.08 -5.40 3.53
C GLY A 430 -18.74 -4.89 3.03
N LYS A 431 -18.34 -5.22 1.81
CA LYS A 431 -17.06 -4.77 1.20
C LYS A 431 -17.14 -3.37 0.65
N LEU A 432 -18.31 -2.94 0.16
CA LEU A 432 -18.55 -1.61 -0.38
C LEU A 432 -19.30 -0.76 0.66
N MET A 433 -18.56 0.08 1.34
CA MET A 433 -18.99 0.93 2.43
C MET A 433 -18.72 2.41 2.10
N GLU A 434 -19.15 3.33 2.95
CA GLU A 434 -18.92 4.77 2.78
C GLU A 434 -17.65 5.27 3.50
N ASN A 435 -17.08 4.50 4.44
CA ASN A 435 -15.85 4.91 5.13
C ASN A 435 -14.68 4.92 4.17
N ASP A 436 -14.01 6.05 3.99
CA ASP A 436 -12.75 6.12 3.26
C ASP A 436 -11.66 5.29 3.94
N ILE A 437 -10.87 4.58 3.15
CA ILE A 437 -9.74 3.81 3.67
C ILE A 437 -8.56 4.75 3.93
N VAL A 438 -8.14 4.85 5.19
CA VAL A 438 -7.05 5.73 5.61
C VAL A 438 -5.70 5.13 5.24
N LEU A 439 -4.92 5.86 4.44
CA LEU A 439 -3.54 5.51 4.07
C LEU A 439 -2.53 6.28 4.91
N PHE A 440 -2.68 7.60 5.02
CA PHE A 440 -1.77 8.49 5.77
C PHE A 440 -2.57 9.42 6.66
N ARG A 441 -2.08 9.64 7.89
CA ARG A 441 -2.68 10.59 8.83
C ARG A 441 -1.65 11.26 9.74
N TYR A 442 -2.02 12.41 10.31
CA TYR A 442 -1.12 13.29 11.04
C TYR A 442 -0.53 12.68 12.31
N ALA A 443 -1.25 11.78 13.00
CA ALA A 443 -0.69 11.07 14.16
C ALA A 443 0.56 10.25 13.81
N ASP A 444 0.62 9.62 12.61
CA ASP A 444 1.85 8.96 12.15
C ASP A 444 2.98 9.98 11.97
N ALA A 445 2.70 11.18 11.43
CA ALA A 445 3.71 12.24 11.30
C ALA A 445 4.25 12.69 12.67
N LEU A 446 3.40 12.81 13.69
CA LEU A 446 3.84 13.12 15.05
C LEU A 446 4.75 12.04 15.62
N LEU A 447 4.38 10.76 15.44
CA LEU A 447 5.21 9.64 15.90
C LEU A 447 6.52 9.51 15.10
N MET A 448 6.52 9.81 13.80
CA MET A 448 7.74 9.92 12.99
C MET A 448 8.66 11.02 13.52
N LYS A 449 8.11 12.18 13.88
CA LYS A 449 8.87 13.30 14.43
C LYS A 449 9.43 12.99 15.82
N SER A 450 8.63 12.35 16.70
CA SER A 450 9.09 11.85 18.00
C SER A 450 10.28 10.90 17.85
N GLU A 451 10.18 9.90 16.96
CA GLU A 451 11.25 8.94 16.67
C GLU A 451 12.51 9.63 16.15
N ALA A 452 12.37 10.55 15.20
CA ALA A 452 13.48 11.28 14.62
C ALA A 452 14.20 12.16 15.65
N LYS A 453 13.47 12.84 16.54
CA LYS A 453 14.06 13.59 17.66
C LYS A 453 14.90 12.68 18.55
N VAL A 454 14.37 11.54 18.96
CA VAL A 454 15.08 10.58 19.83
C VAL A 454 16.33 10.03 19.12
N ARG A 455 16.24 9.62 17.87
CA ARG A 455 17.39 9.14 17.07
C ARG A 455 18.45 10.23 16.88
N ASN A 456 18.06 11.48 16.82
CA ASN A 456 18.98 12.62 16.72
C ASN A 456 19.55 13.08 18.07
N GLY A 457 19.08 12.52 19.19
CA GLY A 457 19.57 12.80 20.55
C GLY A 457 18.78 13.88 21.30
N ALA A 458 17.58 14.23 20.81
CA ALA A 458 16.66 15.16 21.46
C ALA A 458 15.47 14.42 22.09
N SER A 459 14.66 15.08 22.96
CA SER A 459 13.41 14.52 23.47
C SER A 459 12.33 14.53 22.41
N GLY A 460 11.62 13.40 22.27
CA GLY A 460 10.40 13.24 21.48
C GLY A 460 9.11 13.18 22.34
N ASP A 461 9.23 13.55 23.64
CA ASP A 461 8.14 13.38 24.62
C ASP A 461 6.89 14.19 24.25
N GLU A 462 7.06 15.35 23.67
CA GLU A 462 5.96 16.24 23.27
C GLU A 462 5.03 15.56 22.27
N GLU A 463 5.57 15.12 21.15
CA GLU A 463 4.81 14.47 20.06
C GLU A 463 4.23 13.13 20.48
N LEU A 464 5.02 12.33 21.22
CA LEU A 464 4.54 11.04 21.75
C LEU A 464 3.33 11.23 22.67
N ASN A 465 3.43 12.19 23.59
CA ASN A 465 2.37 12.39 24.60
C ASN A 465 1.20 13.22 24.05
N GLU A 466 1.35 13.95 22.97
CA GLU A 466 0.22 14.52 22.23
C GLU A 466 -0.71 13.42 21.71
N VAL A 467 -0.15 12.38 21.06
CA VAL A 467 -0.92 11.22 20.58
C VAL A 467 -1.58 10.47 21.74
N ARG A 468 -0.87 10.25 22.85
CA ARG A 468 -1.37 9.54 24.02
C ARG A 468 -2.48 10.28 24.76
N SER A 469 -2.32 11.60 24.93
CA SER A 469 -3.28 12.43 25.66
C SER A 469 -4.65 12.47 24.99
N ARG A 470 -4.73 12.40 23.66
CA ARG A 470 -5.98 12.35 22.90
C ARG A 470 -6.93 11.22 23.37
N VAL A 471 -6.36 10.07 23.75
CA VAL A 471 -7.12 8.89 24.21
C VAL A 471 -7.07 8.73 25.75
N ASN A 472 -6.63 9.75 26.47
CA ASN A 472 -6.47 9.75 27.94
C ASN A 472 -5.51 8.65 28.44
N ALA A 473 -4.57 8.21 27.63
CA ALA A 473 -3.51 7.28 28.04
C ALA A 473 -2.43 8.03 28.84
N SER A 474 -1.84 7.36 29.84
CA SER A 474 -0.79 7.93 30.69
C SER A 474 0.43 8.36 29.87
N SER A 475 1.06 9.48 30.22
CA SER A 475 2.28 9.95 29.59
C SER A 475 3.43 8.93 29.72
N ARG A 476 4.26 8.86 28.68
CA ARG A 476 5.48 8.02 28.63
C ARG A 476 6.68 8.83 28.17
N THR A 477 7.88 8.45 28.61
CA THR A 477 9.12 8.96 28.03
C THR A 477 9.30 8.42 26.62
N ALA A 478 9.67 9.26 25.68
CA ALA A 478 9.95 8.87 24.31
C ALA A 478 11.30 8.15 24.21
N THR A 479 11.27 6.84 24.45
CA THR A 479 12.35 5.91 24.07
C THR A 479 11.99 5.24 22.75
N LEU A 480 12.97 4.72 22.03
CA LEU A 480 12.69 3.97 20.79
C LEU A 480 11.74 2.79 21.02
N GLU A 481 11.85 2.12 22.17
CA GLU A 481 10.96 1.03 22.54
C GLU A 481 9.52 1.50 22.77
N ASN A 482 9.34 2.58 23.54
CA ASN A 482 8.01 3.15 23.80
C ASN A 482 7.38 3.72 22.52
N ILE A 483 8.18 4.30 21.62
CA ILE A 483 7.70 4.79 20.32
C ILE A 483 7.24 3.62 19.43
N LEU A 484 8.01 2.53 19.36
CA LEU A 484 7.62 1.34 18.59
C LEU A 484 6.31 0.71 19.12
N ALA A 485 6.14 0.68 20.45
CA ALA A 485 4.89 0.24 21.08
C ALA A 485 3.74 1.20 20.76
N GLU A 486 3.96 2.53 20.89
CA GLU A 486 2.95 3.53 20.59
C GLU A 486 2.50 3.51 19.13
N ARG A 487 3.42 3.28 18.19
CA ARG A 487 3.10 3.11 16.78
C ARG A 487 2.16 1.92 16.54
N GLN A 488 2.31 0.81 17.27
CA GLN A 488 1.39 -0.32 17.20
C GLN A 488 0.01 0.02 17.79
N LEU A 489 -0.02 0.71 18.94
CA LEU A 489 -1.27 1.14 19.59
C LEU A 489 -2.06 2.10 18.68
N GLU A 490 -1.37 3.03 18.06
CA GLU A 490 -1.96 4.08 17.26
C GLU A 490 -2.34 3.61 15.86
N LEU A 491 -1.47 2.87 15.19
CA LEU A 491 -1.57 2.50 13.77
C LEU A 491 -2.05 1.06 13.55
N ALA A 492 -2.58 0.38 14.58
CA ALA A 492 -3.12 -0.97 14.44
C ALA A 492 -4.11 -1.05 13.27
N TRP A 493 -4.00 -2.10 12.44
CA TRP A 493 -4.79 -2.34 11.24
C TRP A 493 -4.61 -1.33 10.07
N GLU A 494 -3.55 -0.50 10.09
CA GLU A 494 -3.26 0.44 9.00
C GLU A 494 -2.14 -0.02 8.06
N GLY A 495 -1.59 -1.22 8.26
CA GLY A 495 -0.60 -1.83 7.36
C GLY A 495 0.81 -1.24 7.46
N TRP A 496 1.20 -0.69 8.61
CA TRP A 496 2.53 -0.08 8.81
C TRP A 496 3.49 -0.92 9.64
N ARG A 497 2.97 -1.94 10.34
CA ARG A 497 3.74 -2.66 11.36
C ARG A 497 5.00 -3.35 10.82
N ARG A 498 4.94 -3.99 9.64
CA ARG A 498 6.12 -4.60 9.01
C ARG A 498 7.24 -3.58 8.83
N GLN A 499 6.94 -2.40 8.26
CA GLN A 499 7.92 -1.35 8.04
C GLN A 499 8.58 -0.89 9.35
N ASP A 500 7.80 -0.72 10.40
CA ASP A 500 8.29 -0.36 11.73
C ASP A 500 9.23 -1.44 12.28
N LEU A 501 8.83 -2.69 12.23
CA LEU A 501 9.66 -3.80 12.72
C LEU A 501 10.97 -3.94 11.95
N VAL A 502 10.96 -3.76 10.62
CA VAL A 502 12.18 -3.75 9.78
C VAL A 502 13.10 -2.61 10.19
N ARG A 503 12.57 -1.38 10.35
CA ARG A 503 13.35 -0.21 10.74
C ARG A 503 13.97 -0.36 12.14
N PHE A 504 13.26 -0.97 13.08
CA PHE A 504 13.74 -1.23 14.44
C PHE A 504 14.57 -2.50 14.56
N GLY A 505 14.81 -3.25 13.48
CA GLY A 505 15.58 -4.51 13.50
C GLY A 505 14.90 -5.62 14.29
N LYS A 506 13.57 -5.62 14.35
CA LYS A 506 12.76 -6.57 15.12
C LYS A 506 11.88 -7.49 14.27
N PHE A 507 11.90 -7.36 12.94
CA PHE A 507 11.04 -8.11 12.04
C PHE A 507 11.33 -9.62 12.04
N THR A 508 12.59 -10.00 12.12
CA THR A 508 13.06 -11.40 12.05
C THR A 508 13.10 -12.13 13.39
N ARG A 509 12.66 -11.49 14.48
CA ARG A 509 12.67 -12.13 15.82
C ARG A 509 11.63 -13.24 15.96
N ALA A 510 11.92 -14.21 16.83
CA ALA A 510 10.89 -15.14 17.31
C ALA A 510 9.88 -14.42 18.22
N TYR A 511 8.62 -14.83 18.17
CA TYR A 511 7.56 -14.45 19.12
C TYR A 511 6.52 -15.56 19.22
N SER A 512 5.63 -15.50 20.20
CA SER A 512 4.65 -16.53 20.66
C SER A 512 4.46 -17.77 19.79
N SER A 513 3.80 -17.64 18.64
CA SER A 513 3.50 -18.75 17.73
C SER A 513 4.46 -18.83 16.53
N ARG A 514 5.48 -17.97 16.50
CA ARG A 514 6.43 -17.88 15.39
C ARG A 514 7.87 -18.12 15.86
N PRO A 515 8.47 -19.26 15.54
CA PRO A 515 9.91 -19.45 15.69
C PRO A 515 10.66 -18.57 14.67
N GLN A 516 11.89 -18.18 15.00
CA GLN A 516 12.78 -17.61 14.00
C GLN A 516 13.21 -18.71 13.03
N LEU A 517 13.15 -18.42 11.72
CA LEU A 517 13.64 -19.36 10.72
C LEU A 517 15.17 -19.48 10.77
N PRO A 518 15.75 -20.62 10.33
CA PRO A 518 17.19 -20.73 10.10
C PRO A 518 17.66 -19.58 9.19
N ASP A 519 18.79 -18.98 9.53
CA ASP A 519 19.42 -17.88 8.79
C ASP A 519 18.61 -16.56 8.69
N GLU A 520 17.37 -16.53 9.18
CA GLU A 520 16.54 -15.31 9.15
C GLU A 520 17.17 -14.16 9.98
N GLY A 521 17.99 -14.50 10.96
CA GLY A 521 18.72 -13.52 11.77
C GLY A 521 19.63 -12.59 10.96
N ASN A 522 20.01 -12.97 9.74
CA ASN A 522 20.75 -12.11 8.81
C ASN A 522 19.90 -11.03 8.14
N GLY A 523 18.56 -11.10 8.23
CA GLY A 523 17.65 -10.09 7.68
C GLY A 523 17.09 -10.38 6.29
N TYR A 524 17.37 -11.54 5.68
CA TYR A 524 16.94 -11.80 4.28
C TYR A 524 15.43 -11.68 4.07
N THR A 525 14.62 -12.07 5.06
CA THR A 525 13.15 -11.98 4.98
C THR A 525 12.61 -10.56 5.11
N THR A 526 13.44 -9.55 5.38
CA THR A 526 12.99 -8.15 5.45
C THR A 526 12.50 -7.61 4.11
N VAL A 527 12.81 -8.30 3.01
CA VAL A 527 12.24 -8.08 1.68
C VAL A 527 11.68 -9.40 1.13
N PHE A 528 10.74 -9.30 0.21
CA PHE A 528 10.21 -10.46 -0.51
C PHE A 528 11.12 -10.86 -1.69
N PRO A 529 11.06 -12.14 -2.14
CA PRO A 529 11.81 -12.56 -3.32
C PRO A 529 11.34 -11.86 -4.58
N ILE A 530 12.24 -11.67 -5.53
CA ILE A 530 11.86 -11.36 -6.91
C ILE A 530 11.12 -12.58 -7.48
N PRO A 531 9.87 -12.44 -7.98
CA PRO A 531 9.09 -13.59 -8.43
C PRO A 531 9.80 -14.38 -9.53
N GLU A 532 9.84 -15.71 -9.41
CA GLU A 532 10.60 -16.56 -10.33
C GLU A 532 10.13 -16.41 -11.78
N LYS A 533 8.84 -16.30 -12.01
CA LYS A 533 8.28 -16.09 -13.36
C LYS A 533 8.84 -14.81 -14.02
N ILE A 534 9.06 -13.75 -13.24
CA ILE A 534 9.65 -12.49 -13.74
C ILE A 534 11.12 -12.69 -14.07
N ARG A 535 11.87 -13.43 -13.23
CA ARG A 535 13.29 -13.74 -13.46
C ARG A 535 13.49 -14.62 -14.70
N VAL A 536 12.62 -15.61 -14.91
CA VAL A 536 12.67 -16.45 -16.12
C VAL A 536 12.44 -15.63 -17.39
N MET A 537 11.55 -14.64 -17.36
CA MET A 537 11.33 -13.73 -18.50
C MET A 537 12.47 -12.72 -18.70
N ASN A 538 13.22 -12.40 -17.66
CA ASN A 538 14.37 -11.49 -17.74
C ASN A 538 15.54 -11.98 -16.87
N THR A 539 16.46 -12.72 -17.49
CA THR A 539 17.63 -13.32 -16.84
C THR A 539 18.67 -12.31 -16.33
N LYS A 540 18.52 -11.01 -16.61
CA LYS A 540 19.35 -9.96 -16.03
C LYS A 540 18.99 -9.66 -14.58
N LEU A 541 17.80 -10.08 -14.14
CA LEU A 541 17.35 -9.90 -12.75
C LEU A 541 17.95 -10.96 -11.84
N LYS A 542 18.61 -10.52 -10.78
CA LYS A 542 19.19 -11.37 -9.75
C LYS A 542 18.20 -11.52 -8.59
N GLN A 543 18.15 -12.71 -7.99
CA GLN A 543 17.35 -12.92 -6.81
C GLN A 543 17.92 -12.14 -5.61
N ASN A 544 17.04 -11.77 -4.68
CA ASN A 544 17.45 -11.23 -3.40
C ASN A 544 18.21 -12.29 -2.58
N PRO A 545 19.21 -11.88 -1.77
CA PRO A 545 19.93 -12.82 -0.91
C PRO A 545 18.98 -13.64 -0.02
N GLY A 546 19.26 -14.93 0.14
CA GLY A 546 18.47 -15.84 0.96
C GLY A 546 17.36 -16.61 0.23
N TYR A 547 17.08 -16.28 -1.05
CA TYR A 547 16.06 -16.94 -1.87
C TYR A 547 16.61 -17.69 -3.06
#